data_3881745da2ad0a383f10c949619b6e68
#
_entry.id   3881745da2ad0a383f10c949619b6e68
#
_cell.length_a   1.000
_cell.length_b   1.000
_cell.length_c   1.000
_cell.angle_alpha   90.00
_cell.angle_beta   90.00
_cell.angle_gamma   90.00
#
_symmetry.space_group_name_H-M   'P 1'
#
loop_
_entity.id
_entity.type
_entity.pdbx_description
1 polymer ?
#
loop_
_entity_poly.entity_id
_entity_poly.type
_entity_poly.pdbx_seq_one_letter_code
_entity_poly.pdbx_strand_id
1 'polypeptide(L)'
;YYPSHEATDFYHHWKEDIALFAEMGCNVYRLSINWTRIFPNGDDETPNEEGLQFYEDVFKECHKYGIEPLVTIYHFDMPLHLANEYDGMVSRHTLEAFKRYVEVIFKRYKGLVHYWLTINEININTNFMMNGVHEHISNKQNAEQCRWHLFVASAYAVKIGHEIDPTNKIGLMIAHGATYPYSCNPEDVWAELTGAHDNKWFYGDVLVRGYYPAWKVKALERAGITIQKEEGEDELLKEGVVDFYSFSYYSSQVFAAHPEEHGVSEGNQTMGVKNPYLKASEWGWTVDPLGLRINLNQIWDRYQIPMMVVENGLGAIDKVEADGSIHDDYRIKYMRDHIKVMKDAVEIDGVDLMGYTPWGHIDLVSAGTGEMRKRYGFIYVDRDDEGKGDFARSKKDSFFYMQKVYKSNGEDLD
;
A
#
# COMPACT_ATOMS: atom_id res chain seq x y z
N TYR A 1 -3.91 -24.97 8.97
CA TYR A 1 -4.08 -24.37 7.66
C TYR A 1 -4.00 -22.84 7.76
N TYR A 2 -3.32 -22.24 6.81
CA TYR A 2 -3.21 -20.79 6.69
C TYR A 2 -3.70 -20.39 5.29
N PRO A 3 -4.78 -19.58 5.16
CA PRO A 3 -5.29 -19.18 3.85
C PRO A 3 -4.24 -18.52 2.95
N SER A 4 -3.28 -17.79 3.54
CA SER A 4 -2.18 -17.13 2.82
C SER A 4 -1.20 -18.08 2.12
N HIS A 5 -1.15 -19.38 2.46
CA HIS A 5 -0.24 -20.34 1.82
C HIS A 5 -0.64 -20.65 0.37
N GLU A 6 -1.93 -20.64 0.06
CA GLU A 6 -2.45 -20.83 -1.29
C GLU A 6 -3.04 -19.52 -1.86
N ALA A 7 -3.55 -18.65 -0.96
CA ALA A 7 -4.19 -17.40 -1.30
C ALA A 7 -5.26 -17.57 -2.39
N THR A 8 -5.15 -16.86 -3.50
CA THR A 8 -6.03 -16.97 -4.68
C THR A 8 -5.42 -17.80 -5.79
N ASP A 9 -4.25 -18.38 -5.55
CA ASP A 9 -3.48 -19.12 -6.55
C ASP A 9 -3.25 -18.33 -7.86
N PHE A 10 -2.92 -17.06 -7.74
CA PHE A 10 -2.62 -16.21 -8.89
C PHE A 10 -1.51 -16.80 -9.77
N TYR A 11 -0.54 -17.48 -9.17
CA TYR A 11 0.57 -18.09 -9.89
C TYR A 11 0.13 -19.05 -11.01
N HIS A 12 -0.96 -19.79 -10.83
CA HIS A 12 -1.51 -20.70 -11.84
C HIS A 12 -2.64 -20.07 -12.67
N HIS A 13 -3.31 -19.02 -12.16
CA HIS A 13 -4.49 -18.39 -12.77
C HIS A 13 -4.24 -17.02 -13.42
N TRP A 14 -3.01 -16.50 -13.40
CA TRP A 14 -2.69 -15.12 -13.78
C TRP A 14 -3.17 -14.71 -15.18
N LYS A 15 -3.18 -15.65 -16.16
CA LYS A 15 -3.69 -15.36 -17.52
C LYS A 15 -5.19 -15.13 -17.53
N GLU A 16 -5.92 -15.96 -16.82
CA GLU A 16 -7.37 -15.83 -16.64
C GLU A 16 -7.71 -14.53 -15.90
N ASP A 17 -6.99 -14.26 -14.80
CA ASP A 17 -7.20 -13.08 -13.97
C ASP A 17 -6.94 -11.78 -14.76
N ILE A 18 -5.83 -11.70 -15.50
CA ILE A 18 -5.52 -10.53 -16.34
C ILE A 18 -6.56 -10.34 -17.45
N ALA A 19 -7.05 -11.43 -18.07
CA ALA A 19 -8.12 -11.34 -19.05
C ALA A 19 -9.43 -10.80 -18.45
N LEU A 20 -9.77 -11.19 -17.20
CA LEU A 20 -10.92 -10.65 -16.48
C LEU A 20 -10.74 -9.15 -16.12
N PHE A 21 -9.53 -8.74 -15.76
CA PHE A 21 -9.22 -7.32 -15.52
C PHE A 21 -9.38 -6.50 -16.80
N ALA A 22 -8.90 -7.02 -17.92
CA ALA A 22 -9.08 -6.39 -19.24
C ALA A 22 -10.56 -6.29 -19.64
N GLU A 23 -11.35 -7.34 -19.40
CA GLU A 23 -12.80 -7.34 -19.64
C GLU A 23 -13.50 -6.27 -18.78
N MET A 24 -13.07 -6.10 -17.54
CA MET A 24 -13.58 -5.04 -16.65
C MET A 24 -13.22 -3.64 -17.16
N GLY A 25 -12.20 -3.51 -17.99
CA GLY A 25 -11.75 -2.24 -18.55
C GLY A 25 -10.60 -1.59 -17.78
N CYS A 26 -9.86 -2.36 -16.99
CA CYS A 26 -8.67 -1.86 -16.30
C CYS A 26 -7.60 -1.47 -17.32
N ASN A 27 -7.00 -0.31 -17.14
CA ASN A 27 -5.85 0.15 -17.93
C ASN A 27 -4.55 0.21 -17.11
N VAL A 28 -4.63 -0.01 -15.81
CA VAL A 28 -3.49 -0.17 -14.89
C VAL A 28 -3.75 -1.36 -13.98
N TYR A 29 -2.74 -2.18 -13.78
CA TYR A 29 -2.78 -3.27 -12.79
C TYR A 29 -1.64 -3.13 -11.81
N ARG A 30 -1.97 -2.92 -10.52
CA ARG A 30 -0.98 -2.88 -9.45
C ARG A 30 -0.74 -4.28 -8.89
N LEU A 31 0.51 -4.67 -8.84
CA LEU A 31 0.97 -5.93 -8.24
C LEU A 31 2.34 -5.71 -7.59
N SER A 32 2.81 -6.70 -6.83
CA SER A 32 4.17 -6.69 -6.28
C SER A 32 5.01 -7.83 -6.86
N ILE A 33 6.32 -7.63 -6.90
CA ILE A 33 7.27 -8.71 -7.10
C ILE A 33 7.62 -9.27 -5.73
N ASN A 34 7.44 -10.58 -5.55
CA ASN A 34 7.84 -11.22 -4.31
C ASN A 34 9.36 -11.41 -4.30
N TRP A 35 10.06 -10.79 -3.35
CA TRP A 35 11.53 -10.85 -3.24
C TRP A 35 12.05 -12.29 -3.20
N THR A 36 11.40 -13.16 -2.42
CA THR A 36 11.81 -14.57 -2.28
C THR A 36 11.62 -15.40 -3.55
N ARG A 37 10.82 -14.93 -4.51
CA ARG A 37 10.72 -15.57 -5.82
C ARG A 37 11.93 -15.29 -6.70
N ILE A 38 12.58 -14.15 -6.48
CA ILE A 38 13.79 -13.74 -7.20
C ILE A 38 15.05 -14.18 -6.46
N PHE A 39 15.11 -14.00 -5.15
CA PHE A 39 16.18 -14.43 -4.26
C PHE A 39 15.57 -15.18 -3.07
N PRO A 40 15.49 -16.51 -3.10
CA PRO A 40 14.78 -17.31 -2.08
C PRO A 40 15.23 -17.05 -0.63
N ASN A 41 16.51 -16.81 -0.40
CA ASN A 41 17.04 -16.43 0.91
C ASN A 41 17.21 -14.91 1.06
N GLY A 42 17.05 -14.14 -0.02
CA GLY A 42 17.19 -12.69 -0.07
C GLY A 42 18.61 -12.23 -0.42
N ASP A 43 19.63 -12.96 0.00
CA ASP A 43 21.05 -12.68 -0.23
C ASP A 43 21.78 -13.74 -1.06
N ASP A 44 21.06 -14.58 -1.78
CA ASP A 44 21.61 -15.55 -2.72
C ASP A 44 22.56 -14.89 -3.72
N GLU A 45 23.60 -15.59 -4.18
CA GLU A 45 24.58 -15.06 -5.12
C GLU A 45 23.97 -14.75 -6.50
N THR A 46 23.04 -15.58 -6.94
CA THR A 46 22.38 -15.49 -8.25
C THR A 46 20.86 -15.46 -8.11
N PRO A 47 20.16 -14.66 -8.94
CA PRO A 47 18.70 -14.64 -8.93
C PRO A 47 18.12 -15.93 -9.52
N ASN A 48 16.92 -16.27 -9.10
CA ASN A 48 16.12 -17.36 -9.65
C ASN A 48 15.52 -16.94 -11.00
N GLU A 49 16.03 -17.53 -12.08
CA GLU A 49 15.60 -17.21 -13.44
C GLU A 49 14.10 -17.58 -13.70
N GLU A 50 13.59 -18.65 -13.10
CA GLU A 50 12.17 -19.01 -13.22
C GLU A 50 11.27 -17.91 -12.61
N GLY A 51 11.67 -17.37 -11.47
CA GLY A 51 10.97 -16.25 -10.83
C GLY A 51 11.01 -14.99 -11.68
N LEU A 52 12.14 -14.66 -12.26
CA LEU A 52 12.27 -13.51 -13.17
C LEU A 52 11.41 -13.69 -14.42
N GLN A 53 11.43 -14.87 -15.03
CA GLN A 53 10.65 -15.17 -16.24
C GLN A 53 9.14 -15.11 -15.96
N PHE A 54 8.69 -15.61 -14.79
CA PHE A 54 7.28 -15.54 -14.41
C PHE A 54 6.74 -14.10 -14.45
N TYR A 55 7.43 -13.14 -13.82
CA TYR A 55 6.97 -11.75 -13.83
C TYR A 55 7.09 -11.10 -15.21
N GLU A 56 8.12 -11.45 -15.98
CA GLU A 56 8.24 -10.98 -17.36
C GLU A 56 7.04 -11.42 -18.21
N ASP A 57 6.59 -12.66 -18.04
CA ASP A 57 5.42 -13.18 -18.76
C ASP A 57 4.13 -12.49 -18.28
N VAL A 58 3.99 -12.23 -16.98
CA VAL A 58 2.85 -11.45 -16.42
C VAL A 58 2.80 -10.05 -17.02
N PHE A 59 3.92 -9.34 -17.09
CA PHE A 59 3.96 -7.98 -17.64
C PHE A 59 3.67 -7.96 -19.16
N LYS A 60 4.18 -8.93 -19.91
CA LYS A 60 3.85 -9.10 -21.33
C LYS A 60 2.36 -9.37 -21.55
N GLU A 61 1.74 -10.18 -20.70
CA GLU A 61 0.30 -10.43 -20.78
C GLU A 61 -0.50 -9.17 -20.47
N CYS A 62 -0.09 -8.35 -19.47
CA CYS A 62 -0.72 -7.05 -19.24
C CYS A 62 -0.67 -6.17 -20.50
N HIS A 63 0.50 -6.03 -21.13
CA HIS A 63 0.65 -5.23 -22.34
C HIS A 63 -0.17 -5.75 -23.53
N LYS A 64 -0.35 -7.06 -23.66
CA LYS A 64 -1.22 -7.65 -24.68
C LYS A 64 -2.66 -7.10 -24.61
N TYR A 65 -3.13 -6.75 -23.42
CA TYR A 65 -4.46 -6.17 -23.19
C TYR A 65 -4.43 -4.63 -23.03
N GLY A 66 -3.29 -3.99 -23.21
CA GLY A 66 -3.16 -2.54 -23.02
C GLY A 66 -3.23 -2.11 -21.54
N ILE A 67 -2.89 -3.01 -20.62
CA ILE A 67 -2.84 -2.75 -19.19
C ILE A 67 -1.39 -2.40 -18.81
N GLU A 68 -1.19 -1.23 -18.20
CA GLU A 68 0.12 -0.82 -17.68
C GLU A 68 0.39 -1.45 -16.31
N PRO A 69 1.50 -2.16 -16.12
CA PRO A 69 1.90 -2.64 -14.79
C PRO A 69 2.34 -1.47 -13.89
N LEU A 70 1.78 -1.41 -12.68
CA LEU A 70 2.27 -0.59 -11.57
C LEU A 70 2.86 -1.53 -10.53
N VAL A 71 4.19 -1.56 -10.41
CA VAL A 71 4.89 -2.60 -9.66
C VAL A 71 5.38 -2.09 -8.32
N THR A 72 4.92 -2.71 -7.23
CA THR A 72 5.48 -2.50 -5.90
C THR A 72 6.71 -3.39 -5.73
N ILE A 73 7.86 -2.78 -5.42
CA ILE A 73 9.14 -3.48 -5.28
C ILE A 73 9.15 -4.36 -4.03
N TYR A 74 8.66 -3.83 -2.89
CA TYR A 74 8.61 -4.56 -1.62
C TYR A 74 7.25 -4.39 -0.96
N HIS A 75 6.54 -5.52 -0.73
CA HIS A 75 5.22 -5.55 -0.12
C HIS A 75 5.15 -6.58 1.02
N PHE A 76 5.92 -6.34 2.10
CA PHE A 76 5.94 -7.16 3.32
C PHE A 76 6.42 -8.61 3.13
N ASP A 77 7.22 -8.86 2.12
CA ASP A 77 7.70 -10.20 1.74
C ASP A 77 9.17 -10.41 2.11
N MET A 78 9.55 -9.98 3.32
CA MET A 78 10.91 -10.16 3.84
C MET A 78 11.33 -11.63 3.78
N PRO A 79 12.46 -11.97 3.11
CA PRO A 79 13.00 -13.31 3.15
C PRO A 79 13.26 -13.77 4.59
N LEU A 80 12.72 -14.94 4.95
CA LEU A 80 12.78 -15.44 6.32
C LEU A 80 14.23 -15.63 6.81
N HIS A 81 15.15 -15.98 5.91
CA HIS A 81 16.56 -16.04 6.21
C HIS A 81 17.10 -14.70 6.69
N LEU A 82 16.82 -13.61 5.98
CA LEU A 82 17.26 -12.27 6.38
C LEU A 82 16.62 -11.81 7.70
N ALA A 83 15.36 -12.19 7.94
CA ALA A 83 14.71 -11.90 9.21
C ALA A 83 15.39 -12.64 10.37
N ASN A 84 15.65 -13.94 10.23
CA ASN A 84 16.17 -14.77 11.31
C ASN A 84 17.66 -14.54 11.60
N GLU A 85 18.48 -14.39 10.57
CA GLU A 85 19.93 -14.28 10.72
C GLU A 85 20.40 -12.84 10.93
N TYR A 86 19.65 -11.85 10.43
CA TYR A 86 20.11 -10.46 10.39
C TYR A 86 19.12 -9.46 11.01
N ASP A 87 18.02 -9.91 11.63
CA ASP A 87 16.97 -9.03 12.18
C ASP A 87 16.37 -8.07 11.11
N GLY A 88 16.20 -8.58 9.90
CA GLY A 88 15.57 -7.87 8.78
C GLY A 88 16.21 -6.53 8.48
N MET A 89 15.38 -5.51 8.26
CA MET A 89 15.83 -4.16 7.85
C MET A 89 16.56 -3.35 8.94
N VAL A 90 16.75 -3.88 10.14
CA VAL A 90 17.69 -3.29 11.11
C VAL A 90 19.13 -3.45 10.62
N SER A 91 19.40 -4.54 9.91
CA SER A 91 20.72 -4.88 9.44
C SER A 91 21.11 -4.19 8.13
N ARG A 92 22.34 -3.69 8.07
CA ARG A 92 23.00 -3.20 6.86
C ARG A 92 23.10 -4.30 5.78
N HIS A 93 23.35 -5.55 6.20
CA HIS A 93 23.40 -6.68 5.27
C HIS A 93 22.08 -6.83 4.48
N THR A 94 20.96 -6.73 5.15
CA THR A 94 19.63 -6.80 4.51
C THR A 94 19.42 -5.63 3.54
N LEU A 95 19.85 -4.42 3.92
CA LEU A 95 19.78 -3.25 3.04
C LEU A 95 20.59 -3.47 1.76
N GLU A 96 21.81 -4.01 1.85
CA GLU A 96 22.66 -4.29 0.67
C GLU A 96 22.07 -5.42 -0.19
N ALA A 97 21.48 -6.44 0.43
CA ALA A 97 20.75 -7.48 -0.30
C ALA A 97 19.53 -6.89 -1.06
N PHE A 98 18.79 -5.96 -0.43
CA PHE A 98 17.69 -5.24 -1.08
C PHE A 98 18.16 -4.41 -2.27
N LYS A 99 19.25 -3.66 -2.15
CA LYS A 99 19.82 -2.88 -3.26
C LYS A 99 20.13 -3.76 -4.48
N ARG A 100 20.73 -4.93 -4.24
CA ARG A 100 21.03 -5.91 -5.30
C ARG A 100 19.76 -6.47 -5.95
N TYR A 101 18.75 -6.78 -5.16
CA TYR A 101 17.43 -7.21 -5.65
C TYR A 101 16.82 -6.14 -6.57
N VAL A 102 16.82 -4.89 -6.13
CA VAL A 102 16.27 -3.75 -6.88
C VAL A 102 16.99 -3.58 -8.23
N GLU A 103 18.31 -3.66 -8.27
CA GLU A 103 19.06 -3.56 -9.53
C GLU A 103 18.69 -4.68 -10.52
N VAL A 104 18.53 -5.90 -10.02
CA VAL A 104 18.17 -7.06 -10.87
C VAL A 104 16.82 -6.84 -11.53
N ILE A 105 15.81 -6.44 -10.76
CA ILE A 105 14.44 -6.28 -11.31
C ILE A 105 14.35 -5.07 -12.26
N PHE A 106 14.98 -3.94 -11.97
CA PHE A 106 15.00 -2.81 -12.89
C PHE A 106 15.71 -3.12 -14.22
N LYS A 107 16.83 -3.84 -14.16
CA LYS A 107 17.55 -4.27 -15.37
C LYS A 107 16.72 -5.28 -16.18
N ARG A 108 16.12 -6.27 -15.52
CA ARG A 108 15.32 -7.31 -16.17
C ARG A 108 14.06 -6.76 -16.85
N TYR A 109 13.34 -5.85 -16.17
CA TYR A 109 12.05 -5.38 -16.66
C TYR A 109 12.09 -4.00 -17.33
N LYS A 110 13.29 -3.54 -17.70
CA LYS A 110 13.48 -2.31 -18.48
C LYS A 110 12.61 -2.32 -19.74
N GLY A 111 11.79 -1.28 -19.92
CA GLY A 111 10.88 -1.16 -21.05
C GLY A 111 9.61 -2.05 -20.97
N LEU A 112 9.48 -2.87 -19.92
CA LEU A 112 8.25 -3.62 -19.62
C LEU A 112 7.45 -3.00 -18.48
N VAL A 113 8.12 -2.35 -17.53
CA VAL A 113 7.49 -1.65 -16.40
C VAL A 113 8.05 -0.24 -16.33
N HIS A 114 7.16 0.75 -16.31
CA HIS A 114 7.52 2.17 -16.23
C HIS A 114 7.09 2.80 -14.91
N TYR A 115 6.07 2.25 -14.24
CA TYR A 115 5.52 2.75 -12.98
C TYR A 115 5.87 1.82 -11.83
N TRP A 116 6.54 2.39 -10.82
CA TRP A 116 7.04 1.63 -9.67
C TRP A 116 6.66 2.29 -8.36
N LEU A 117 6.44 1.48 -7.34
CA LEU A 117 6.33 1.91 -5.94
C LEU A 117 7.46 1.26 -5.15
N THR A 118 8.16 2.03 -4.32
CA THR A 118 9.34 1.51 -3.63
C THR A 118 8.99 0.51 -2.56
N ILE A 119 8.36 0.95 -1.49
CA ILE A 119 8.01 0.14 -0.31
C ILE A 119 6.56 0.37 0.03
N ASN A 120 5.79 -0.72 0.11
CA ASN A 120 4.37 -0.66 0.48
C ASN A 120 4.20 -0.17 1.91
N GLU A 121 3.30 0.81 2.10
CA GLU A 121 2.92 1.34 3.41
C GLU A 121 4.11 1.48 4.36
N ILE A 122 5.16 2.18 3.88
CA ILE A 122 6.45 2.33 4.58
C ILE A 122 6.30 2.87 6.03
N ASN A 123 5.16 3.50 6.33
CA ASN A 123 4.84 4.06 7.64
C ASN A 123 4.20 3.06 8.62
N ILE A 124 3.89 1.84 8.18
CA ILE A 124 3.41 0.80 9.09
C ILE A 124 4.54 0.33 10.01
N ASN A 125 4.17 -0.09 11.20
CA ASN A 125 5.10 -0.43 12.27
C ASN A 125 6.21 -1.40 11.81
N THR A 126 7.44 -1.06 12.17
CA THR A 126 8.58 -1.96 12.03
C THR A 126 8.41 -3.16 12.96
N ASN A 127 8.10 -4.32 12.40
CA ASN A 127 7.89 -5.57 13.13
C ASN A 127 8.38 -6.76 12.32
N PHE A 128 8.30 -7.95 12.87
CA PHE A 128 8.76 -9.17 12.19
C PHE A 128 8.00 -9.41 10.87
N MET A 129 6.68 -9.29 10.87
CA MET A 129 5.85 -9.55 9.70
C MET A 129 6.17 -8.57 8.54
N MET A 130 6.35 -7.29 8.87
CA MET A 130 6.52 -6.24 7.84
C MET A 130 7.97 -6.14 7.36
N ASN A 131 8.94 -6.18 8.26
CA ASN A 131 10.33 -5.85 7.96
C ASN A 131 11.36 -6.83 8.54
N GLY A 132 10.91 -7.99 9.06
CA GLY A 132 11.77 -9.01 9.64
C GLY A 132 12.40 -8.64 10.99
N VAL A 133 11.86 -7.64 11.71
CA VAL A 133 12.43 -7.11 12.94
C VAL A 133 11.84 -7.80 14.16
N HIS A 134 12.67 -8.47 14.98
CA HIS A 134 12.22 -9.23 16.14
C HIS A 134 11.81 -8.34 17.32
N GLU A 135 12.54 -7.25 17.59
CA GLU A 135 12.38 -6.40 18.78
C GLU A 135 12.03 -4.94 18.42
N HIS A 136 10.94 -4.71 17.68
CA HIS A 136 10.61 -3.36 17.21
C HIS A 136 9.97 -2.43 18.26
N ILE A 137 9.05 -2.95 19.08
CA ILE A 137 8.30 -2.13 20.06
C ILE A 137 9.12 -1.82 21.30
N SER A 138 9.84 -2.80 21.82
CA SER A 138 10.67 -2.66 23.00
C SER A 138 12.00 -1.95 22.74
N ASN A 139 12.51 -2.02 21.51
CA ASN A 139 13.79 -1.43 21.12
C ASN A 139 13.58 -0.27 20.12
N LYS A 140 13.37 0.94 20.66
CA LYS A 140 13.18 2.15 19.85
C LYS A 140 14.39 2.47 18.97
N GLN A 141 15.61 2.15 19.38
CA GLN A 141 16.83 2.35 18.60
C GLN A 141 16.77 1.51 17.32
N ASN A 142 16.43 0.21 17.43
CA ASN A 142 16.29 -0.67 16.26
C ASN A 142 15.15 -0.24 15.35
N ALA A 143 14.03 0.20 15.91
CA ALA A 143 12.92 0.69 15.12
C ALA A 143 13.29 1.93 14.27
N GLU A 144 14.03 2.88 14.86
CA GLU A 144 14.49 4.07 14.11
C GLU A 144 15.62 3.74 13.12
N GLN A 145 16.50 2.78 13.45
CA GLN A 145 17.51 2.30 12.51
C GLN A 145 16.86 1.58 11.30
N CYS A 146 15.87 0.75 11.54
CA CYS A 146 15.06 0.11 10.49
C CYS A 146 14.41 1.16 9.58
N ARG A 147 13.77 2.19 10.14
CA ARG A 147 13.18 3.29 9.34
C ARG A 147 14.22 4.01 8.48
N TRP A 148 15.39 4.28 9.03
CA TRP A 148 16.49 4.86 8.26
C TRP A 148 16.84 3.99 7.06
N HIS A 149 17.03 2.69 7.25
CA HIS A 149 17.35 1.76 6.19
C HIS A 149 16.22 1.66 5.14
N LEU A 150 14.95 1.72 5.56
CA LEU A 150 13.82 1.76 4.62
C LEU A 150 13.84 3.04 3.76
N PHE A 151 14.18 4.20 4.33
CA PHE A 151 14.33 5.43 3.54
C PHE A 151 15.53 5.36 2.58
N VAL A 152 16.66 4.85 3.03
CA VAL A 152 17.84 4.64 2.19
C VAL A 152 17.54 3.65 1.05
N ALA A 153 16.84 2.55 1.36
CA ALA A 153 16.37 1.56 0.38
C ALA A 153 15.46 2.19 -0.69
N SER A 154 14.48 3.00 -0.25
CA SER A 154 13.58 3.72 -1.16
C SER A 154 14.33 4.72 -2.04
N ALA A 155 15.19 5.55 -1.47
CA ALA A 155 15.98 6.52 -2.20
C ALA A 155 16.94 5.86 -3.20
N TYR A 156 17.55 4.74 -2.80
CA TYR A 156 18.39 3.95 -3.71
C TYR A 156 17.58 3.42 -4.90
N ALA A 157 16.40 2.88 -4.64
CA ALA A 157 15.51 2.37 -5.69
C ALA A 157 15.11 3.46 -6.69
N VAL A 158 14.81 4.67 -6.22
CA VAL A 158 14.50 5.82 -7.10
C VAL A 158 15.72 6.17 -7.95
N LYS A 159 16.88 6.36 -7.33
CA LYS A 159 18.11 6.76 -8.03
C LYS A 159 18.52 5.74 -9.09
N ILE A 160 18.67 4.47 -8.70
CA ILE A 160 19.10 3.42 -9.63
C ILE A 160 18.07 3.13 -10.71
N GLY A 161 16.78 3.24 -10.38
CA GLY A 161 15.68 3.07 -11.33
C GLY A 161 15.74 4.11 -12.45
N HIS A 162 16.02 5.38 -12.14
CA HIS A 162 16.21 6.44 -13.13
C HIS A 162 17.53 6.30 -13.90
N GLU A 163 18.62 5.82 -13.27
CA GLU A 163 19.88 5.55 -13.95
C GLU A 163 19.77 4.43 -14.98
N ILE A 164 19.02 3.36 -14.65
CA ILE A 164 18.78 2.24 -15.56
C ILE A 164 17.83 2.62 -16.69
N ASP A 165 16.74 3.33 -16.37
CA ASP A 165 15.77 3.82 -17.32
C ASP A 165 15.20 5.18 -16.88
N PRO A 166 15.62 6.29 -17.52
CA PRO A 166 15.12 7.63 -17.19
C PRO A 166 13.62 7.84 -17.43
N THR A 167 12.94 6.92 -18.11
CA THR A 167 11.49 6.99 -18.35
C THR A 167 10.66 6.46 -17.16
N ASN A 168 11.29 5.75 -16.22
CA ASN A 168 10.65 5.26 -15.03
C ASN A 168 10.00 6.40 -14.23
N LYS A 169 8.81 6.11 -13.69
CA LYS A 169 8.11 6.93 -12.70
C LYS A 169 8.01 6.14 -11.41
N ILE A 170 8.66 6.63 -10.37
CA ILE A 170 8.85 5.90 -9.12
C ILE A 170 8.21 6.68 -7.97
N GLY A 171 7.18 6.09 -7.37
CA GLY A 171 6.41 6.69 -6.28
C GLY A 171 6.73 6.10 -4.90
N LEU A 172 6.42 6.88 -3.87
CA LEU A 172 6.27 6.35 -2.52
C LEU A 172 4.92 5.66 -2.34
N MET A 173 4.78 4.83 -1.30
CA MET A 173 3.48 4.29 -0.90
C MET A 173 3.33 4.36 0.62
N ILE A 174 2.30 5.07 1.09
CA ILE A 174 2.02 5.34 2.51
C ILE A 174 0.59 4.92 2.85
N ALA A 175 0.38 4.28 4.01
CA ALA A 175 -0.94 4.12 4.61
C ALA A 175 -1.41 5.50 5.13
N HIS A 176 -2.42 6.10 4.48
CA HIS A 176 -2.76 7.50 4.72
C HIS A 176 -4.25 7.70 4.97
N GLY A 177 -4.69 7.49 6.21
CA GLY A 177 -6.03 7.85 6.64
C GLY A 177 -6.19 9.36 6.90
N ALA A 178 -7.39 9.90 6.74
CA ALA A 178 -7.69 11.23 7.24
C ALA A 178 -7.60 11.25 8.76
N THR A 179 -7.12 12.34 9.33
CA THR A 179 -6.99 12.51 10.78
C THR A 179 -7.85 13.69 11.23
N TYR A 180 -8.55 13.52 12.36
CA TYR A 180 -9.41 14.55 12.94
C TYR A 180 -9.08 14.76 14.41
N PRO A 181 -9.10 16.02 14.92
CA PRO A 181 -9.19 16.24 16.36
C PRO A 181 -10.57 15.81 16.86
N TYR A 182 -10.67 15.26 18.07
CA TYR A 182 -11.96 14.89 18.66
C TYR A 182 -12.91 16.09 18.82
N SER A 183 -12.32 17.24 19.15
CA SER A 183 -13.07 18.50 19.27
C SER A 183 -12.24 19.70 18.80
N CYS A 184 -12.83 20.89 18.85
CA CYS A 184 -12.10 22.16 18.62
C CYS A 184 -11.29 22.64 19.84
N ASN A 185 -11.18 21.85 20.92
CA ASN A 185 -10.26 22.14 22.02
C ASN A 185 -8.82 22.16 21.47
N PRO A 186 -8.02 23.25 21.73
CA PRO A 186 -6.63 23.33 21.26
C PRO A 186 -5.76 22.12 21.62
N GLU A 187 -6.02 21.45 22.74
CA GLU A 187 -5.31 20.24 23.15
C GLU A 187 -5.61 19.05 22.22
N ASP A 188 -6.87 18.87 21.81
CA ASP A 188 -7.25 17.84 20.82
C ASP A 188 -6.65 18.13 19.44
N VAL A 189 -6.67 19.40 19.03
CA VAL A 189 -6.05 19.85 17.78
C VAL A 189 -4.55 19.59 17.79
N TRP A 190 -3.88 19.84 18.94
CA TRP A 190 -2.46 19.54 19.09
C TRP A 190 -2.17 18.03 19.07
N ALA A 191 -3.02 17.21 19.69
CA ALA A 191 -2.90 15.77 19.66
C ALA A 191 -3.04 15.21 18.22
N GLU A 192 -4.00 15.75 17.46
CA GLU A 192 -4.16 15.37 16.03
C GLU A 192 -2.92 15.78 15.21
N LEU A 193 -2.49 17.02 15.31
CA LEU A 193 -1.33 17.52 14.57
C LEU A 193 -0.08 16.67 14.82
N THR A 194 0.22 16.35 16.09
CA THR A 194 1.39 15.55 16.45
C THR A 194 1.25 14.09 16.08
N GLY A 195 0.04 13.52 16.21
CA GLY A 195 -0.26 12.17 15.75
C GLY A 195 -0.12 12.03 14.24
N ALA A 196 -0.61 13.00 13.48
CA ALA A 196 -0.45 13.02 12.02
C ALA A 196 1.03 13.17 11.60
N HIS A 197 1.83 13.91 12.36
CA HIS A 197 3.28 14.00 12.12
C HIS A 197 3.94 12.64 12.16
N ASP A 198 3.74 11.87 13.24
CA ASP A 198 4.37 10.57 13.43
C ASP A 198 3.82 9.49 12.48
N ASN A 199 2.51 9.51 12.22
CA ASN A 199 1.86 8.44 11.45
C ASN A 199 2.06 8.56 9.94
N LYS A 200 2.06 9.77 9.39
CA LYS A 200 2.05 9.95 7.93
C LYS A 200 3.01 11.02 7.42
N TRP A 201 3.01 12.22 7.99
CA TRP A 201 3.79 13.34 7.43
C TRP A 201 5.29 13.14 7.50
N PHE A 202 5.80 12.47 8.53
CA PHE A 202 7.22 12.14 8.63
C PHE A 202 7.74 11.40 7.38
N TYR A 203 7.02 10.37 6.98
CA TYR A 203 7.42 9.53 5.85
C TYR A 203 7.29 10.27 4.51
N GLY A 204 6.18 10.98 4.31
CA GLY A 204 6.01 11.83 3.13
C GLY A 204 7.08 12.92 3.03
N ASP A 205 7.38 13.61 4.15
CA ASP A 205 8.42 14.64 4.17
C ASP A 205 9.80 14.10 3.77
N VAL A 206 10.18 12.92 4.30
CA VAL A 206 11.49 12.34 3.96
C VAL A 206 11.55 11.91 2.50
N LEU A 207 10.53 11.22 2.00
CA LEU A 207 10.54 10.64 0.66
C LEU A 207 10.34 11.68 -0.47
N VAL A 208 9.67 12.81 -0.15
CA VAL A 208 9.45 13.91 -1.12
C VAL A 208 10.52 14.99 -1.02
N ARG A 209 11.05 15.26 0.19
CA ARG A 209 12.00 16.37 0.43
C ARG A 209 13.44 15.92 0.60
N GLY A 210 13.68 14.63 0.86
CA GLY A 210 15.01 14.04 0.98
C GLY A 210 15.74 14.31 2.30
N TYR A 211 15.02 14.65 3.39
CA TYR A 211 15.64 14.89 4.70
C TYR A 211 14.65 14.72 5.86
N TYR A 212 15.15 14.45 7.04
CA TYR A 212 14.36 14.37 8.27
C TYR A 212 13.85 15.75 8.69
N PRO A 213 12.55 15.92 8.97
CA PRO A 213 12.03 17.18 9.49
C PRO A 213 12.61 17.51 10.86
N ALA A 214 12.79 18.81 11.15
CA ALA A 214 13.44 19.29 12.37
C ALA A 214 12.80 18.75 13.67
N TRP A 215 11.47 18.62 13.70
CA TRP A 215 10.76 18.07 14.87
C TRP A 215 11.15 16.62 15.15
N LYS A 216 11.38 15.79 14.10
CA LYS A 216 11.81 14.40 14.25
C LYS A 216 13.25 14.31 14.75
N VAL A 217 14.15 15.14 14.21
CA VAL A 217 15.52 15.25 14.71
C VAL A 217 15.54 15.58 16.21
N LYS A 218 14.73 16.57 16.62
CA LYS A 218 14.59 16.94 18.04
C LYS A 218 13.97 15.83 18.89
N ALA A 219 13.07 15.03 18.34
CA ALA A 219 12.49 13.89 19.04
C ALA A 219 13.54 12.79 19.29
N LEU A 220 14.36 12.48 18.29
CA LEU A 220 15.47 11.51 18.41
C LEU A 220 16.52 11.98 19.44
N GLU A 221 16.93 13.27 19.38
CA GLU A 221 17.84 13.87 20.38
C GLU A 221 17.32 13.70 21.82
N ARG A 222 16.03 14.04 22.06
CA ARG A 222 15.41 13.90 23.39
C ARG A 222 15.32 12.44 23.84
N ALA A 223 15.15 11.51 22.90
CA ALA A 223 15.08 10.09 23.20
C ALA A 223 16.47 9.43 23.37
N GLY A 224 17.57 10.16 23.10
CA GLY A 224 18.93 9.62 23.11
C GLY A 224 19.19 8.59 22.01
N ILE A 225 18.43 8.66 20.92
CA ILE A 225 18.53 7.74 19.78
C ILE A 225 19.54 8.30 18.77
N THR A 226 20.51 7.46 18.36
CA THR A 226 21.50 7.82 17.35
C THR A 226 21.39 6.86 16.16
N ILE A 227 21.03 7.39 15.00
CA ILE A 227 20.98 6.63 13.76
C ILE A 227 22.42 6.39 13.25
N GLN A 228 22.75 5.13 12.97
CA GLN A 228 24.01 4.76 12.34
C GLN A 228 23.87 4.95 10.82
N LYS A 229 24.62 5.93 10.30
CA LYS A 229 24.62 6.29 8.89
C LYS A 229 25.98 5.94 8.26
N GLU A 230 25.96 5.63 6.97
CA GLU A 230 27.17 5.61 6.15
C GLU A 230 27.37 6.93 5.39
N GLU A 231 28.59 7.18 4.97
CA GLU A 231 28.92 8.35 4.16
C GLU A 231 28.12 8.35 2.85
N GLY A 232 27.52 9.49 2.52
CA GLY A 232 26.72 9.68 1.31
C GLY A 232 25.24 9.33 1.43
N GLU A 233 24.76 8.77 2.56
CA GLU A 233 23.34 8.42 2.69
C GLU A 233 22.42 9.64 2.81
N ASP A 234 22.86 10.73 3.45
CA ASP A 234 22.08 11.97 3.50
C ASP A 234 21.95 12.63 2.11
N GLU A 235 22.98 12.51 1.27
CA GLU A 235 22.97 12.93 -0.14
C GLU A 235 22.08 12.02 -0.97
N LEU A 236 22.14 10.71 -0.76
CA LEU A 236 21.28 9.74 -1.44
C LEU A 236 19.79 10.02 -1.17
N LEU A 237 19.41 10.36 0.06
CA LEU A 237 18.02 10.74 0.36
C LEU A 237 17.56 11.95 -0.47
N LYS A 238 18.43 12.95 -0.69
CA LYS A 238 18.10 14.15 -1.48
C LYS A 238 18.01 13.86 -2.99
N GLU A 239 18.86 12.97 -3.49
CA GLU A 239 18.89 12.58 -4.89
C GLU A 239 17.80 11.58 -5.25
N GLY A 240 17.39 10.76 -4.30
CA GLY A 240 16.40 9.68 -4.45
C GLY A 240 14.98 10.08 -4.02
N VAL A 241 14.56 11.33 -4.20
CA VAL A 241 13.18 11.75 -3.97
C VAL A 241 12.25 11.21 -5.05
N VAL A 242 11.02 10.92 -4.67
CA VAL A 242 10.04 10.26 -5.53
C VAL A 242 9.43 11.18 -6.59
N ASP A 243 8.95 10.60 -7.71
CA ASP A 243 8.27 11.34 -8.78
C ASP A 243 6.81 11.66 -8.46
N PHE A 244 6.13 10.80 -7.70
CA PHE A 244 4.73 10.97 -7.32
C PHE A 244 4.42 10.40 -5.94
N TYR A 245 3.33 10.87 -5.36
CA TYR A 245 2.84 10.45 -4.05
C TYR A 245 1.74 9.41 -4.21
N SER A 246 1.90 8.20 -3.69
CA SER A 246 0.81 7.24 -3.66
C SER A 246 0.46 6.79 -2.24
N PHE A 247 -0.78 6.38 -2.05
CA PHE A 247 -1.24 5.98 -0.73
C PHE A 247 -2.42 5.01 -0.77
N SER A 248 -2.58 4.26 0.33
CA SER A 248 -3.79 3.52 0.66
C SER A 248 -4.74 4.37 1.49
N TYR A 249 -6.03 4.26 1.21
CA TYR A 249 -7.08 4.91 1.99
C TYR A 249 -8.21 3.93 2.30
N TYR A 250 -8.41 3.63 3.57
CA TYR A 250 -9.47 2.72 4.01
C TYR A 250 -10.39 3.33 5.06
N SER A 251 -9.85 4.20 5.91
CA SER A 251 -10.57 4.76 7.05
C SER A 251 -9.95 6.09 7.51
N SER A 252 -10.64 6.78 8.40
CA SER A 252 -10.13 7.94 9.11
C SER A 252 -9.90 7.63 10.59
N GLN A 253 -9.09 8.47 11.25
CA GLN A 253 -8.70 8.33 12.65
C GLN A 253 -9.03 9.61 13.41
N VAL A 254 -9.37 9.47 14.70
CA VAL A 254 -9.64 10.59 15.60
C VAL A 254 -8.62 10.58 16.73
N PHE A 255 -8.05 11.75 17.00
CA PHE A 255 -7.09 11.96 18.09
C PHE A 255 -7.71 12.87 19.15
N ALA A 256 -7.52 12.53 20.41
CA ALA A 256 -7.91 13.32 21.57
C ALA A 256 -6.73 13.48 22.52
N ALA A 257 -6.69 14.58 23.26
CA ALA A 257 -5.68 14.83 24.30
C ALA A 257 -5.81 13.82 25.45
N HIS A 258 -7.05 13.42 25.73
CA HIS A 258 -7.42 12.47 26.78
C HIS A 258 -8.21 11.29 26.17
N PRO A 259 -7.55 10.41 25.40
CA PRO A 259 -8.24 9.31 24.73
C PRO A 259 -8.90 8.33 25.69
N GLU A 260 -8.43 8.21 26.93
CA GLU A 260 -9.01 7.37 27.99
C GLU A 260 -10.42 7.79 28.43
N GLU A 261 -10.82 9.04 28.17
CA GLU A 261 -12.16 9.56 28.48
C GLU A 261 -13.19 9.24 27.38
N HIS A 262 -12.75 8.68 26.27
CA HIS A 262 -13.58 8.44 25.09
C HIS A 262 -13.63 6.97 24.72
N GLY A 263 -14.64 6.58 23.92
CA GLY A 263 -14.74 5.23 23.39
C GLY A 263 -13.60 4.92 22.42
N VAL A 264 -13.00 3.75 22.58
CA VAL A 264 -11.93 3.27 21.67
C VAL A 264 -12.52 2.91 20.32
N SER A 265 -11.78 3.21 19.26
CA SER A 265 -12.08 2.73 17.92
C SER A 265 -12.03 1.19 17.89
N GLU A 266 -13.05 0.58 17.29
CA GLU A 266 -13.15 -0.88 17.15
C GLU A 266 -12.53 -1.32 15.82
N GLY A 267 -11.97 -2.55 15.78
CA GLY A 267 -11.42 -3.13 14.56
C GLY A 267 -9.94 -3.46 14.64
N ASN A 268 -9.45 -4.17 13.63
CA ASN A 268 -8.12 -4.78 13.66
C ASN A 268 -6.96 -3.84 13.27
N GLN A 269 -7.24 -2.68 12.66
CA GLN A 269 -6.20 -1.74 12.24
C GLN A 269 -6.51 -0.27 12.59
N THR A 270 -7.61 -0.01 13.30
CA THR A 270 -7.97 1.33 13.72
C THR A 270 -7.29 1.69 15.03
N MET A 271 -6.58 2.81 15.05
CA MET A 271 -6.03 3.40 16.27
C MET A 271 -6.75 4.70 16.57
N GLY A 272 -6.87 5.05 17.85
CA GLY A 272 -7.47 6.29 18.29
C GLY A 272 -8.85 6.15 18.88
N VAL A 273 -9.54 7.27 18.95
CA VAL A 273 -10.88 7.39 19.53
C VAL A 273 -11.94 7.15 18.48
N LYS A 274 -13.08 6.58 18.89
CA LYS A 274 -14.23 6.35 18.00
C LYS A 274 -14.78 7.68 17.47
N ASN A 275 -14.94 7.77 16.14
CA ASN A 275 -15.60 8.91 15.51
C ASN A 275 -17.11 8.83 15.76
N PRO A 276 -17.72 9.83 16.44
CA PRO A 276 -19.15 9.76 16.78
C PRO A 276 -20.09 10.00 15.57
N TYR A 277 -19.56 10.45 14.43
CA TYR A 277 -20.34 10.84 13.26
C TYR A 277 -20.29 9.83 12.12
N LEU A 278 -19.34 8.88 12.14
CA LEU A 278 -19.11 7.94 11.05
C LEU A 278 -19.54 6.52 11.42
N LYS A 279 -20.07 5.83 10.42
CA LYS A 279 -20.33 4.39 10.51
C LYS A 279 -19.06 3.60 10.20
N ALA A 280 -18.96 2.43 10.80
CA ALA A 280 -17.86 1.50 10.53
C ALA A 280 -18.34 0.26 9.77
N SER A 281 -17.41 -0.40 9.06
CA SER A 281 -17.62 -1.72 8.47
C SER A 281 -17.72 -2.80 9.55
N GLU A 282 -17.99 -4.04 9.15
CA GLU A 282 -18.01 -5.21 10.05
C GLU A 282 -16.68 -5.44 10.79
N TRP A 283 -15.56 -4.96 10.23
CA TRP A 283 -14.23 -4.98 10.85
C TRP A 283 -13.86 -3.69 11.60
N GLY A 284 -14.82 -2.81 11.87
CA GLY A 284 -14.64 -1.59 12.64
C GLY A 284 -13.98 -0.42 11.90
N TRP A 285 -13.73 -0.54 10.59
CA TRP A 285 -13.14 0.53 9.81
C TRP A 285 -14.18 1.58 9.43
N THR A 286 -13.92 2.83 9.77
CA THR A 286 -14.84 3.94 9.45
C THR A 286 -14.96 4.14 7.94
N VAL A 287 -16.19 4.26 7.45
CA VAL A 287 -16.46 4.59 6.05
C VAL A 287 -16.55 6.11 5.92
N ASP A 288 -15.54 6.70 5.30
CA ASP A 288 -15.36 8.16 5.25
C ASP A 288 -14.92 8.64 3.86
N PRO A 289 -15.83 8.75 2.89
CA PRO A 289 -15.50 9.27 1.58
C PRO A 289 -14.96 10.72 1.61
N LEU A 290 -15.59 11.60 2.43
CA LEU A 290 -15.13 12.99 2.53
C LEU A 290 -13.71 13.10 3.09
N GLY A 291 -13.32 12.21 3.99
CA GLY A 291 -11.96 12.10 4.49
C GLY A 291 -10.94 11.84 3.38
N LEU A 292 -11.30 11.05 2.36
CA LEU A 292 -10.44 10.86 1.18
C LEU A 292 -10.19 12.19 0.45
N ARG A 293 -11.25 13.00 0.21
CA ARG A 293 -11.10 14.31 -0.43
C ARG A 293 -10.26 15.26 0.41
N ILE A 294 -10.47 15.28 1.74
CA ILE A 294 -9.65 16.05 2.67
C ILE A 294 -8.18 15.64 2.57
N ASN A 295 -7.90 14.34 2.58
CA ASN A 295 -6.55 13.80 2.45
C ASN A 295 -5.87 14.22 1.15
N LEU A 296 -6.57 14.10 0.02
CA LEU A 296 -6.07 14.51 -1.29
C LEU A 296 -5.66 15.99 -1.29
N ASN A 297 -6.52 16.86 -0.75
CA ASN A 297 -6.21 18.29 -0.62
C ASN A 297 -5.01 18.54 0.31
N GLN A 298 -4.95 17.90 1.47
CA GLN A 298 -3.83 18.08 2.42
C GLN A 298 -2.49 17.64 1.83
N ILE A 299 -2.46 16.55 1.08
CA ILE A 299 -1.25 16.07 0.41
C ILE A 299 -0.85 17.03 -0.70
N TRP A 300 -1.83 17.47 -1.50
CA TRP A 300 -1.60 18.44 -2.58
C TRP A 300 -1.05 19.76 -2.05
N ASP A 301 -1.68 20.33 -1.04
CA ASP A 301 -1.23 21.58 -0.41
C ASP A 301 0.20 21.49 0.14
N ARG A 302 0.60 20.28 0.62
CA ARG A 302 1.90 20.08 1.26
C ARG A 302 3.03 19.83 0.27
N TYR A 303 2.78 19.13 -0.81
CA TYR A 303 3.84 18.59 -1.68
C TYR A 303 3.78 19.07 -3.13
N GLN A 304 2.62 19.39 -3.68
CA GLN A 304 2.45 19.87 -5.06
C GLN A 304 3.10 18.93 -6.11
N ILE A 305 2.99 17.61 -5.93
CA ILE A 305 3.44 16.59 -6.88
C ILE A 305 2.26 15.70 -7.27
N PRO A 306 2.30 15.03 -8.45
CA PRO A 306 1.23 14.12 -8.87
C PRO A 306 0.94 13.07 -7.81
N MET A 307 -0.32 12.66 -7.70
CA MET A 307 -0.78 11.69 -6.71
C MET A 307 -1.51 10.52 -7.32
N MET A 308 -1.50 9.38 -6.62
CA MET A 308 -2.29 8.21 -6.98
C MET A 308 -2.85 7.53 -5.73
N VAL A 309 -4.15 7.23 -5.72
CA VAL A 309 -4.73 6.32 -4.72
C VAL A 309 -4.52 4.91 -5.22
N VAL A 310 -3.65 4.15 -4.56
CA VAL A 310 -3.23 2.82 -5.03
C VAL A 310 -3.86 1.66 -4.27
N GLU A 311 -4.56 1.97 -3.18
CA GLU A 311 -5.41 1.02 -2.46
C GLU A 311 -6.61 1.74 -1.85
N ASN A 312 -7.80 1.18 -2.05
CA ASN A 312 -9.03 1.57 -1.40
C ASN A 312 -10.06 0.45 -1.61
N GLY A 313 -10.88 0.15 -0.63
CA GLY A 313 -11.88 -0.90 -0.77
C GLY A 313 -12.60 -1.21 0.54
N LEU A 314 -13.65 -2.00 0.42
CA LEU A 314 -14.47 -2.47 1.55
C LEU A 314 -14.33 -3.98 1.70
N GLY A 315 -13.76 -4.41 2.82
CA GLY A 315 -13.80 -5.81 3.24
C GLY A 315 -15.19 -6.15 3.76
N ALA A 316 -15.81 -7.18 3.19
CA ALA A 316 -17.15 -7.61 3.56
C ALA A 316 -17.32 -9.12 3.38
N ILE A 317 -18.33 -9.71 4.04
CA ILE A 317 -18.73 -11.10 3.84
C ILE A 317 -19.71 -11.13 2.67
N ASP A 318 -19.29 -11.75 1.57
CA ASP A 318 -20.16 -11.93 0.41
C ASP A 318 -21.03 -13.18 0.56
N LYS A 319 -22.22 -13.15 0.01
CA LYS A 319 -23.14 -14.28 -0.05
C LYS A 319 -23.28 -14.74 -1.49
N VAL A 320 -22.98 -16.01 -1.74
CA VAL A 320 -23.27 -16.67 -3.01
C VAL A 320 -24.72 -17.17 -2.96
N GLU A 321 -25.56 -16.71 -3.89
CA GLU A 321 -26.96 -17.12 -3.99
C GLU A 321 -27.10 -18.50 -4.63
N ALA A 322 -28.30 -19.09 -4.59
CA ALA A 322 -28.52 -20.46 -5.10
C ALA A 322 -28.29 -20.61 -6.61
N ASP A 323 -28.39 -19.52 -7.35
CA ASP A 323 -28.10 -19.47 -8.81
C ASP A 323 -26.64 -19.10 -9.12
N GLY A 324 -25.79 -18.92 -8.09
CA GLY A 324 -24.40 -18.54 -8.21
C GLY A 324 -24.17 -17.03 -8.31
N SER A 325 -25.18 -16.19 -8.31
CA SER A 325 -25.04 -14.74 -8.30
C SER A 325 -24.52 -14.22 -6.96
N ILE A 326 -23.85 -13.05 -6.98
CA ILE A 326 -23.34 -12.38 -5.77
C ILE A 326 -23.74 -10.92 -5.86
N HIS A 327 -24.69 -10.53 -4.99
CA HIS A 327 -25.23 -9.20 -4.92
C HIS A 327 -24.51 -8.40 -3.83
N ASP A 328 -23.62 -7.50 -4.25
CA ASP A 328 -22.74 -6.73 -3.36
C ASP A 328 -22.98 -5.20 -3.48
N ASP A 329 -24.25 -4.77 -3.42
CA ASP A 329 -24.68 -3.36 -3.48
C ASP A 329 -23.95 -2.47 -2.46
N TYR A 330 -23.60 -3.03 -1.29
CA TYR A 330 -22.84 -2.33 -0.27
C TYR A 330 -21.43 -1.95 -0.78
N ARG A 331 -20.79 -2.80 -1.60
CA ARG A 331 -19.49 -2.51 -2.23
C ARG A 331 -19.65 -1.49 -3.33
N ILE A 332 -20.68 -1.63 -4.18
CA ILE A 332 -21.02 -0.65 -5.22
C ILE A 332 -21.20 0.73 -4.61
N LYS A 333 -21.98 0.84 -3.54
CA LYS A 333 -22.19 2.11 -2.84
C LYS A 333 -20.88 2.69 -2.30
N TYR A 334 -20.03 1.87 -1.67
CA TYR A 334 -18.74 2.30 -1.15
C TYR A 334 -17.86 2.86 -2.26
N MET A 335 -17.75 2.14 -3.38
CA MET A 335 -16.94 2.55 -4.53
C MET A 335 -17.45 3.85 -5.15
N ARG A 336 -18.76 3.93 -5.38
CA ARG A 336 -19.42 5.15 -5.90
C ARG A 336 -19.09 6.38 -5.05
N ASP A 337 -19.28 6.28 -3.75
CA ASP A 337 -19.11 7.40 -2.83
C ASP A 337 -17.64 7.88 -2.80
N HIS A 338 -16.66 6.95 -2.85
CA HIS A 338 -15.24 7.28 -2.86
C HIS A 338 -14.77 7.83 -4.22
N ILE A 339 -15.22 7.25 -5.33
CA ILE A 339 -14.86 7.73 -6.67
C ILE A 339 -15.42 9.13 -6.90
N LYS A 340 -16.65 9.40 -6.44
CA LYS A 340 -17.26 10.72 -6.54
C LYS A 340 -16.40 11.81 -5.88
N VAL A 341 -15.90 11.58 -4.68
CA VAL A 341 -15.09 12.59 -3.97
C VAL A 341 -13.69 12.74 -4.56
N MET A 342 -13.14 11.69 -5.19
CA MET A 342 -11.91 11.80 -5.97
C MET A 342 -12.13 12.68 -7.21
N LYS A 343 -13.25 12.49 -7.91
CA LYS A 343 -13.65 13.35 -9.03
C LYS A 343 -13.79 14.81 -8.59
N ASP A 344 -14.48 15.07 -7.48
CA ASP A 344 -14.60 16.40 -6.90
C ASP A 344 -13.22 17.02 -6.56
N ALA A 345 -12.29 16.24 -6.03
CA ALA A 345 -10.93 16.71 -5.71
C ALA A 345 -10.18 17.17 -6.97
N VAL A 346 -10.36 16.47 -8.10
CA VAL A 346 -9.75 16.84 -9.37
C VAL A 346 -10.47 18.05 -10.01
N GLU A 347 -11.78 17.98 -10.16
CA GLU A 347 -12.55 18.95 -10.94
C GLU A 347 -12.82 20.27 -10.22
N ILE A 348 -12.99 20.21 -8.89
CA ILE A 348 -13.34 21.37 -8.06
C ILE A 348 -12.12 21.92 -7.34
N ASP A 349 -11.31 21.03 -6.74
CA ASP A 349 -10.21 21.45 -5.87
C ASP A 349 -8.89 21.59 -6.64
N GLY A 350 -8.78 21.07 -7.86
CA GLY A 350 -7.58 21.19 -8.70
C GLY A 350 -6.42 20.29 -8.28
N VAL A 351 -6.72 19.18 -7.62
CA VAL A 351 -5.73 18.18 -7.22
C VAL A 351 -5.23 17.41 -8.44
N ASP A 352 -3.93 17.23 -8.58
CA ASP A 352 -3.31 16.40 -9.63
C ASP A 352 -3.34 14.91 -9.22
N LEU A 353 -4.50 14.27 -9.40
CA LEU A 353 -4.71 12.84 -9.17
C LEU A 353 -4.59 12.09 -10.49
N MET A 354 -3.46 11.39 -10.69
CA MET A 354 -3.14 10.71 -11.93
C MET A 354 -3.84 9.36 -12.11
N GLY A 355 -4.36 8.75 -11.04
CA GLY A 355 -5.00 7.45 -11.12
C GLY A 355 -5.55 6.90 -9.81
N TYR A 356 -6.27 5.79 -9.96
CA TYR A 356 -6.90 5.06 -8.88
C TYR A 356 -6.84 3.55 -9.14
N THR A 357 -6.33 2.79 -8.16
CA THR A 357 -6.42 1.33 -8.15
C THR A 357 -7.08 0.87 -6.86
N PRO A 358 -8.26 0.25 -6.91
CA PRO A 358 -8.88 -0.33 -5.71
C PRO A 358 -8.07 -1.52 -5.18
N TRP A 359 -8.24 -1.83 -3.89
CA TRP A 359 -7.66 -3.00 -3.27
C TRP A 359 -8.45 -4.24 -3.64
N GLY A 360 -7.83 -5.09 -4.46
CA GLY A 360 -8.41 -6.34 -4.92
C GLY A 360 -9.44 -6.16 -6.05
N HIS A 361 -9.06 -6.33 -7.32
CA HIS A 361 -10.02 -6.58 -8.39
C HIS A 361 -10.62 -7.98 -8.24
N ILE A 362 -9.84 -8.89 -7.70
CA ILE A 362 -10.16 -10.27 -7.35
C ILE A 362 -10.13 -10.41 -5.82
N ASP A 363 -10.95 -11.28 -5.25
CA ASP A 363 -10.87 -11.61 -3.83
C ASP A 363 -9.45 -12.04 -3.46
N LEU A 364 -9.05 -11.73 -2.26
CA LEU A 364 -7.72 -12.04 -1.73
C LEU A 364 -7.79 -12.28 -0.22
N VAL A 365 -6.75 -12.88 0.33
CA VAL A 365 -6.62 -13.05 1.78
C VAL A 365 -6.36 -11.69 2.42
N SER A 366 -7.17 -11.34 3.41
CA SER A 366 -6.98 -10.09 4.17
C SER A 366 -5.63 -10.10 4.89
N ALA A 367 -4.77 -9.14 4.59
CA ALA A 367 -3.45 -9.03 5.21
C ALA A 367 -3.52 -8.83 6.74
N GLY A 368 -4.50 -8.05 7.21
CA GLY A 368 -4.63 -7.73 8.64
C GLY A 368 -5.25 -8.84 9.49
N THR A 369 -6.03 -9.76 8.89
CA THR A 369 -6.74 -10.81 9.65
C THR A 369 -6.41 -12.24 9.22
N GLY A 370 -5.74 -12.42 8.07
CA GLY A 370 -5.43 -13.73 7.51
C GLY A 370 -6.66 -14.51 7.02
N GLU A 371 -7.79 -13.81 6.76
CA GLU A 371 -9.07 -14.40 6.42
C GLU A 371 -9.38 -14.22 4.93
N MET A 372 -9.84 -15.29 4.27
CA MET A 372 -10.38 -15.23 2.91
C MET A 372 -11.82 -14.70 2.89
N ARG A 373 -12.60 -14.91 3.95
CA ARG A 373 -13.99 -14.45 4.06
C ARG A 373 -14.14 -12.92 4.10
N LYS A 374 -13.09 -12.19 4.47
CA LYS A 374 -13.04 -10.72 4.38
C LYS A 374 -12.72 -10.32 2.94
N ARG A 375 -13.73 -10.33 2.09
CA ARG A 375 -13.61 -10.19 0.65
C ARG A 375 -13.64 -8.72 0.22
N TYR A 376 -12.75 -8.39 -0.70
CA TYR A 376 -12.62 -7.03 -1.25
C TYR A 376 -12.93 -6.96 -2.76
N GLY A 377 -12.78 -8.09 -3.46
CA GLY A 377 -12.78 -8.17 -4.91
C GLY A 377 -14.13 -7.90 -5.56
N PHE A 378 -14.09 -7.54 -6.83
CA PHE A 378 -15.23 -7.51 -7.75
C PHE A 378 -15.40 -8.87 -8.44
N ILE A 379 -14.39 -9.71 -8.35
CA ILE A 379 -14.34 -11.08 -8.82
C ILE A 379 -14.21 -11.99 -7.59
N TYR A 380 -15.20 -12.86 -7.40
CA TYR A 380 -15.19 -13.86 -6.35
C TYR A 380 -14.23 -14.98 -6.69
N VAL A 381 -13.50 -15.48 -5.69
CA VAL A 381 -12.68 -16.67 -5.78
C VAL A 381 -13.28 -17.74 -4.87
N ASP A 382 -13.59 -18.91 -5.43
CA ASP A 382 -14.10 -20.03 -4.66
C ASP A 382 -13.02 -20.66 -3.80
N ARG A 383 -12.77 -20.03 -2.66
CA ARG A 383 -11.86 -20.47 -1.60
C ARG A 383 -12.33 -19.93 -0.26
N ASP A 384 -12.37 -20.77 0.77
CA ASP A 384 -12.74 -20.37 2.13
C ASP A 384 -11.54 -20.36 3.10
N ASP A 385 -11.82 -20.02 4.36
CA ASP A 385 -10.79 -19.94 5.41
C ASP A 385 -10.23 -21.31 5.81
N GLU A 386 -10.93 -22.41 5.51
CA GLU A 386 -10.51 -23.79 5.76
C GLU A 386 -9.84 -24.46 4.55
N GLY A 387 -9.69 -23.74 3.44
CA GLY A 387 -9.06 -24.26 2.24
C GLY A 387 -9.98 -25.11 1.36
N LYS A 388 -11.31 -24.92 1.47
CA LYS A 388 -12.28 -25.54 0.59
C LYS A 388 -12.57 -24.64 -0.61
N GLY A 389 -12.97 -25.24 -1.72
CA GLY A 389 -13.21 -24.57 -2.99
C GLY A 389 -12.20 -24.98 -4.04
N ASP A 390 -12.46 -24.64 -5.29
CA ASP A 390 -11.69 -25.05 -6.48
C ASP A 390 -10.97 -23.87 -7.16
N PHE A 391 -10.94 -22.70 -6.51
CA PHE A 391 -10.39 -21.44 -7.05
C PHE A 391 -11.13 -20.90 -8.28
N ALA A 392 -12.33 -21.35 -8.62
CA ALA A 392 -13.10 -20.80 -9.71
C ALA A 392 -13.35 -19.28 -9.51
N ARG A 393 -13.34 -18.53 -10.61
CA ARG A 393 -13.59 -17.09 -10.63
C ARG A 393 -15.03 -16.83 -11.04
N SER A 394 -15.74 -15.98 -10.28
CA SER A 394 -17.11 -15.54 -10.58
C SER A 394 -17.24 -14.03 -10.48
N LYS A 395 -17.95 -13.41 -11.42
CA LYS A 395 -18.19 -11.97 -11.43
C LYS A 395 -19.29 -11.60 -10.44
N LYS A 396 -19.06 -10.62 -9.59
CA LYS A 396 -20.06 -10.04 -8.69
C LYS A 396 -20.82 -8.91 -9.39
N ASP A 397 -21.88 -8.41 -8.81
CA ASP A 397 -22.58 -7.23 -9.35
C ASP A 397 -21.65 -6.01 -9.45
N SER A 398 -20.76 -5.85 -8.49
CA SER A 398 -19.73 -4.81 -8.51
C SER A 398 -18.75 -4.92 -9.68
N PHE A 399 -18.54 -6.09 -10.28
CA PHE A 399 -17.74 -6.22 -11.50
C PHE A 399 -18.36 -5.42 -12.65
N PHE A 400 -19.65 -5.57 -12.88
CA PHE A 400 -20.36 -4.88 -13.95
C PHE A 400 -20.49 -3.38 -13.68
N TYR A 401 -20.66 -3.00 -12.41
CA TYR A 401 -20.63 -1.61 -11.99
C TYR A 401 -19.26 -0.98 -12.30
N MET A 402 -18.16 -1.59 -11.87
CA MET A 402 -16.82 -1.07 -12.11
C MET A 402 -16.44 -1.09 -13.60
N GLN A 403 -16.93 -2.06 -14.37
CA GLN A 403 -16.77 -2.07 -15.81
C GLN A 403 -17.36 -0.81 -16.46
N LYS A 404 -18.55 -0.38 -16.04
CA LYS A 404 -19.19 0.85 -16.49
C LYS A 404 -18.38 2.08 -16.07
N VAL A 405 -17.95 2.11 -14.79
CA VAL A 405 -17.12 3.22 -14.26
C VAL A 405 -15.82 3.37 -15.03
N TYR A 406 -15.09 2.28 -15.26
CA TYR A 406 -13.83 2.34 -16.02
C TYR A 406 -14.02 2.75 -17.46
N LYS A 407 -15.03 2.22 -18.16
CA LYS A 407 -15.34 2.60 -19.56
C LYS A 407 -15.72 4.07 -19.71
N SER A 408 -16.35 4.64 -18.70
CA SER A 408 -16.72 6.06 -18.68
C SER A 408 -15.65 6.96 -18.07
N ASN A 409 -14.52 6.42 -17.61
CA ASN A 409 -13.50 7.14 -16.84
C ASN A 409 -14.10 7.89 -15.64
N GLY A 410 -15.04 7.26 -14.93
CA GLY A 410 -15.70 7.83 -13.75
C GLY A 410 -16.80 8.84 -14.03
N GLU A 411 -17.21 9.03 -15.29
CA GLU A 411 -18.30 9.94 -15.63
C GLU A 411 -19.70 9.36 -15.29
N ASP A 412 -19.86 8.05 -15.44
CA ASP A 412 -21.10 7.34 -15.12
C ASP A 412 -20.96 6.58 -13.80
N LEU A 413 -21.49 7.14 -12.72
CA LEU A 413 -21.49 6.58 -11.38
C LEU A 413 -22.86 6.10 -10.89
N ASP A 414 -23.93 6.23 -11.66
CA ASP A 414 -25.30 5.89 -11.27
C ASP A 414 -25.63 4.40 -11.36
#